data_569ad675f26f7f2cf28f0cd705a37043
#
_entry.id   569ad675f26f7f2cf28f0cd705a37043
#
_cell.length_a   1.000
_cell.length_b   1.000
_cell.length_c   1.000
_cell.angle_alpha   90.00
_cell.angle_beta   90.00
_cell.angle_gamma   90.00
#
_symmetry.space_group_name_H-M   'P 1'
#
loop_
_entity.id
_entity.type
_entity.pdbx_description
1 polymer ?
#
loop_
_entity_poly.entity_id
_entity_poly.type
_entity_poly.pdbx_seq_one_letter_code
_entity_poly.pdbx_strand_id
1 'polypeptide(L)'
;MEMNFAFLEKKQEYELFSGACIDAERILESSPVMSAVASRKALELCVKWIYSIDSALEPIGNREGLQSLLHNNGFPSLMDITLWRRLQHIVRNGNESVHTSKRLTRDNAVLSLNILFDFVEWVDYCYGRDYVERVFDEKKIPDATTDMNVVQEEYRQVIKDVQKNADKIVNEKDKEIERLLA
;
A
#
# COMPACT_ATOMS: atom_id res chain seq x y z
N MET A 1 -17.65 15.94 -4.45
CA MET A 1 -16.70 15.67 -5.57
C MET A 1 -16.37 14.19 -5.50
N GLU A 2 -16.32 13.46 -6.60
CA GLU A 2 -16.01 12.01 -6.59
C GLU A 2 -14.51 11.83 -6.34
N MET A 3 -14.13 10.99 -5.35
CA MET A 3 -12.74 10.68 -5.01
C MET A 3 -12.02 9.94 -6.14
N ASN A 4 -10.69 9.97 -6.15
CA ASN A 4 -9.89 9.31 -7.18
C ASN A 4 -10.15 7.79 -7.24
N PHE A 5 -10.26 7.13 -6.08
CA PHE A 5 -10.50 5.69 -6.00
C PHE A 5 -11.97 5.27 -5.99
N ALA A 6 -12.93 6.21 -6.10
CA ALA A 6 -14.36 5.88 -6.05
C ALA A 6 -14.81 4.89 -7.12
N PHE A 7 -14.11 4.82 -8.28
CA PHE A 7 -14.43 3.87 -9.33
C PHE A 7 -14.31 2.41 -8.89
N LEU A 8 -13.47 2.12 -7.89
CA LEU A 8 -13.28 0.77 -7.36
C LEU A 8 -14.52 0.21 -6.67
N GLU A 9 -15.41 1.07 -6.14
CA GLU A 9 -16.65 0.64 -5.50
C GLU A 9 -17.60 -0.10 -6.46
N LYS A 10 -17.49 0.18 -7.76
CA LYS A 10 -18.30 -0.41 -8.80
C LYS A 10 -17.72 -1.70 -9.38
N LYS A 11 -16.52 -2.10 -8.96
CA LYS A 11 -15.77 -3.22 -9.49
C LYS A 11 -15.68 -4.34 -8.46
N GLN A 12 -16.59 -5.29 -8.52
CA GLN A 12 -16.69 -6.39 -7.56
C GLN A 12 -15.41 -7.25 -7.52
N GLU A 13 -14.70 -7.35 -8.65
CA GLU A 13 -13.42 -8.07 -8.73
C GLU A 13 -12.34 -7.51 -7.83
N TYR A 14 -12.44 -6.24 -7.39
CA TYR A 14 -11.45 -5.55 -6.56
C TYR A 14 -11.88 -5.41 -5.10
N GLU A 15 -12.92 -6.12 -4.67
CA GLU A 15 -13.45 -6.06 -3.30
C GLU A 15 -12.36 -6.25 -2.23
N LEU A 16 -11.34 -7.08 -2.51
CA LEU A 16 -10.26 -7.36 -1.57
C LEU A 16 -9.45 -6.12 -1.17
N PHE A 17 -9.24 -5.17 -2.08
CA PHE A 17 -8.37 -4.02 -1.86
C PHE A 17 -9.03 -2.66 -2.05
N SER A 18 -10.22 -2.61 -2.66
CA SER A 18 -10.92 -1.35 -2.99
C SER A 18 -11.15 -0.48 -1.75
N GLY A 19 -11.65 -1.06 -0.66
CA GLY A 19 -11.89 -0.35 0.59
C GLY A 19 -10.62 0.29 1.16
N ALA A 20 -9.50 -0.44 1.15
CA ALA A 20 -8.22 0.10 1.64
C ALA A 20 -7.68 1.26 0.79
N CYS A 21 -7.89 1.23 -0.54
CA CYS A 21 -7.54 2.35 -1.42
C CYS A 21 -8.37 3.60 -1.12
N ILE A 22 -9.69 3.44 -0.99
CA ILE A 22 -10.63 4.52 -0.68
C ILE A 22 -10.33 5.12 0.70
N ASP A 23 -10.06 4.30 1.69
CA ASP A 23 -9.72 4.75 3.04
C ASP A 23 -8.40 5.52 3.07
N ALA A 24 -7.39 5.06 2.31
CA ALA A 24 -6.11 5.77 2.20
C ALA A 24 -6.30 7.21 1.69
N GLU A 25 -7.18 7.42 0.70
CA GLU A 25 -7.53 8.74 0.19
C GLU A 25 -8.33 9.56 1.19
N ARG A 26 -9.37 8.96 1.79
CA ARG A 26 -10.28 9.63 2.71
C ARG A 26 -9.58 10.17 3.96
N ILE A 27 -8.57 9.46 4.47
CA ILE A 27 -7.91 9.79 5.73
C ILE A 27 -6.76 10.79 5.58
N LEU A 28 -6.34 11.11 4.37
CA LEU A 28 -5.11 11.86 4.10
C LEU A 28 -5.08 13.21 4.80
N GLU A 29 -6.10 14.04 4.66
CA GLU A 29 -6.13 15.38 5.25
C GLU A 29 -6.25 15.35 6.79
N SER A 30 -6.87 14.32 7.34
CA SER A 30 -6.96 14.14 8.79
C SER A 30 -5.66 13.59 9.39
N SER A 31 -4.98 12.70 8.69
CA SER A 31 -3.73 12.07 9.15
C SER A 31 -2.88 11.55 7.99
N PRO A 32 -1.91 12.33 7.50
CA PRO A 32 -0.97 11.88 6.47
C PRO A 32 -0.23 10.58 6.82
N VAL A 33 0.10 10.40 8.11
CA VAL A 33 0.73 9.18 8.62
C VAL A 33 -0.16 7.97 8.41
N MET A 34 -1.43 8.06 8.78
CA MET A 34 -2.39 6.97 8.62
C MET A 34 -2.69 6.69 7.14
N SER A 35 -2.75 7.72 6.31
CA SER A 35 -2.90 7.57 4.86
C SER A 35 -1.74 6.78 4.24
N ALA A 36 -0.49 7.05 4.65
CA ALA A 36 0.67 6.31 4.17
C ALA A 36 0.64 4.83 4.61
N VAL A 37 0.21 4.56 5.84
CA VAL A 37 0.02 3.19 6.34
C VAL A 37 -1.09 2.47 5.57
N ALA A 38 -2.21 3.17 5.34
CA ALA A 38 -3.34 2.64 4.56
C ALA A 38 -2.94 2.38 3.09
N SER A 39 -2.19 3.29 2.47
CA SER A 39 -1.66 3.10 1.11
C SER A 39 -0.76 1.87 1.01
N ARG A 40 0.10 1.64 2.02
CA ARG A 40 0.93 0.43 2.07
C ARG A 40 0.08 -0.84 2.22
N LYS A 41 -0.96 -0.80 3.07
CA LYS A 41 -1.90 -1.91 3.23
C LYS A 41 -2.67 -2.19 1.96
N ALA A 42 -3.17 -1.16 1.28
CA ALA A 42 -3.85 -1.27 0.00
C ALA A 42 -2.95 -1.91 -1.07
N LEU A 43 -1.69 -1.46 -1.16
CA LEU A 43 -0.69 -2.05 -2.05
C LEU A 43 -0.49 -3.55 -1.75
N GLU A 44 -0.35 -3.92 -0.47
CA GLU A 44 -0.18 -5.32 -0.07
C GLU A 44 -1.35 -6.19 -0.51
N LEU A 45 -2.57 -5.73 -0.29
CA LEU A 45 -3.78 -6.45 -0.67
C LEU A 45 -3.90 -6.57 -2.20
N CYS A 46 -3.59 -5.51 -2.94
CA CYS A 46 -3.61 -5.50 -4.39
C CYS A 46 -2.57 -6.46 -4.97
N VAL A 47 -1.34 -6.47 -4.43
CA VAL A 47 -0.28 -7.41 -4.84
C VAL A 47 -0.70 -8.86 -4.57
N LYS A 48 -1.26 -9.15 -3.38
CA LYS A 48 -1.77 -10.48 -3.05
C LYS A 48 -2.90 -10.92 -3.97
N TRP A 49 -3.77 -9.99 -4.35
CA TRP A 49 -4.82 -10.25 -5.32
C TRP A 49 -4.23 -10.62 -6.70
N ILE A 50 -3.22 -9.91 -7.20
CA ILE A 50 -2.54 -10.24 -8.44
C ILE A 50 -1.96 -11.66 -8.38
N TYR A 51 -1.26 -12.01 -7.30
CA TYR A 51 -0.73 -13.37 -7.10
C TYR A 51 -1.82 -14.46 -7.09
N SER A 52 -3.04 -14.11 -6.71
CA SER A 52 -4.15 -15.07 -6.69
C SER A 52 -4.77 -15.34 -8.07
N ILE A 53 -4.57 -14.44 -9.05
CA ILE A 53 -5.22 -14.52 -10.36
C ILE A 53 -4.25 -14.68 -11.52
N ASP A 54 -2.99 -14.24 -11.37
CA ASP A 54 -2.00 -14.30 -12.45
C ASP A 54 -1.20 -15.60 -12.40
N SER A 55 -1.46 -16.48 -13.38
CA SER A 55 -0.81 -17.77 -13.50
C SER A 55 0.69 -17.72 -13.88
N ALA A 56 1.20 -16.56 -14.26
CA ALA A 56 2.63 -16.34 -14.50
C ALA A 56 3.43 -16.20 -13.20
N LEU A 57 2.75 -16.01 -12.07
CA LEU A 57 3.37 -15.90 -10.77
C LEU A 57 3.27 -17.21 -10.00
N GLU A 58 4.34 -17.55 -9.27
CA GLU A 58 4.30 -18.69 -8.35
C GLU A 58 3.36 -18.39 -7.16
N PRO A 59 2.59 -19.39 -6.69
CA PRO A 59 1.73 -19.23 -5.53
C PRO A 59 2.51 -18.77 -4.29
N ILE A 60 1.97 -17.78 -3.59
CA ILE A 60 2.58 -17.26 -2.36
C ILE A 60 2.31 -18.15 -1.15
N GLY A 61 3.31 -18.29 -0.28
CA GLY A 61 3.13 -18.86 1.05
C GLY A 61 2.37 -17.93 1.99
N ASN A 62 1.67 -18.50 2.97
CA ASN A 62 0.82 -17.76 3.91
C ASN A 62 1.55 -16.71 4.79
N ARG A 63 2.88 -16.63 4.73
CA ARG A 63 3.71 -15.76 5.59
C ARG A 63 4.53 -14.73 4.83
N GLU A 64 4.36 -14.61 3.52
CA GLU A 64 5.14 -13.67 2.75
C GLU A 64 4.66 -12.23 2.96
N GLY A 65 5.60 -11.36 3.34
CA GLY A 65 5.35 -9.93 3.50
C GLY A 65 5.44 -9.18 2.16
N LEU A 66 4.87 -7.98 2.11
CA LEU A 66 4.83 -7.14 0.91
C LEU A 66 6.19 -6.98 0.23
N GLN A 67 7.26 -6.77 1.00
CA GLN A 67 8.61 -6.58 0.45
C GLN A 67 9.10 -7.83 -0.32
N SER A 68 8.85 -9.02 0.25
CA SER A 68 9.17 -10.29 -0.41
C SER A 68 8.38 -10.44 -1.71
N LEU A 69 7.08 -10.17 -1.68
CA LEU A 69 6.19 -10.28 -2.84
C LEU A 69 6.61 -9.35 -3.98
N LEU A 70 6.98 -8.10 -3.67
CA LEU A 70 7.42 -7.12 -4.67
C LEU A 70 8.76 -7.49 -5.34
N HIS A 71 9.60 -8.29 -4.68
CA HIS A 71 10.93 -8.70 -5.19
C HIS A 71 10.98 -10.15 -5.64
N ASN A 72 9.89 -10.90 -5.48
CA ASN A 72 9.86 -12.29 -5.92
C ASN A 72 9.98 -12.39 -7.44
N ASN A 73 10.66 -13.42 -7.90
CA ASN A 73 10.90 -13.68 -9.33
C ASN A 73 9.57 -13.69 -10.11
N GLY A 74 9.51 -12.84 -11.12
CA GLY A 74 8.33 -12.69 -11.97
C GLY A 74 7.54 -11.41 -11.70
N PHE A 75 7.28 -11.00 -10.46
CA PHE A 75 6.47 -9.81 -10.19
C PHE A 75 7.04 -8.51 -10.80
N PRO A 76 8.36 -8.20 -10.67
CA PRO A 76 8.92 -7.00 -11.32
C PRO A 76 8.81 -7.01 -12.84
N SER A 77 8.67 -8.20 -13.45
CA SER A 77 8.59 -8.36 -14.91
C SER A 77 7.18 -8.14 -15.47
N LEU A 78 6.16 -8.03 -14.60
CA LEU A 78 4.78 -7.78 -15.03
C LEU A 78 4.56 -6.34 -15.48
N MET A 79 5.38 -5.40 -15.02
CA MET A 79 5.17 -3.96 -15.24
C MET A 79 6.45 -3.25 -15.67
N ASP A 80 6.29 -1.98 -16.07
CA ASP A 80 7.44 -1.12 -16.32
C ASP A 80 8.28 -0.93 -15.05
N ILE A 81 9.61 -0.97 -15.23
CA ILE A 81 10.56 -0.86 -14.11
C ILE A 81 10.42 0.47 -13.34
N THR A 82 9.95 1.52 -13.98
CA THR A 82 9.74 2.83 -13.34
C THR A 82 8.58 2.75 -12.37
N LEU A 83 7.47 2.14 -12.77
CA LEU A 83 6.33 1.91 -11.89
C LEU A 83 6.74 1.02 -10.71
N TRP A 84 7.40 -0.11 -10.97
CA TRP A 84 7.87 -1.01 -9.92
C TRP A 84 8.77 -0.30 -8.89
N ARG A 85 9.73 0.53 -9.33
CA ARG A 85 10.59 1.31 -8.44
C ARG A 85 9.81 2.32 -7.60
N ARG A 86 8.79 2.94 -8.17
CA ARG A 86 7.94 3.89 -7.44
C ARG A 86 7.16 3.22 -6.30
N LEU A 87 6.76 1.94 -6.42
CA LEU A 87 6.10 1.20 -5.33
C LEU A 87 6.94 1.16 -4.05
N GLN A 88 8.28 1.21 -4.15
CA GLN A 88 9.16 1.24 -3.00
C GLN A 88 8.97 2.51 -2.13
N HIS A 89 8.48 3.61 -2.70
CA HIS A 89 8.12 4.81 -1.92
C HIS A 89 6.93 4.56 -1.00
N ILE A 90 5.92 3.82 -1.46
CA ILE A 90 4.77 3.45 -0.63
C ILE A 90 5.24 2.58 0.55
N VAL A 91 6.07 1.58 0.27
CA VAL A 91 6.60 0.68 1.30
C VAL A 91 7.41 1.46 2.34
N ARG A 92 8.35 2.30 1.89
CA ARG A 92 9.19 3.10 2.77
C ARG A 92 8.37 4.07 3.60
N ASN A 93 7.50 4.87 2.99
CA ASN A 93 6.69 5.85 3.71
C ASN A 93 5.76 5.17 4.73
N GLY A 94 5.14 4.05 4.37
CA GLY A 94 4.31 3.28 5.29
C GLY A 94 5.09 2.70 6.48
N ASN A 95 6.33 2.26 6.27
CA ASN A 95 7.21 1.75 7.33
C ASN A 95 7.76 2.87 8.21
N GLU A 96 8.29 3.95 7.60
CA GLU A 96 8.83 5.10 8.34
C GLU A 96 7.77 5.77 9.21
N SER A 97 6.53 5.83 8.75
CA SER A 97 5.39 6.37 9.49
C SER A 97 5.16 5.69 10.84
N VAL A 98 5.62 4.45 10.97
CA VAL A 98 5.44 3.61 12.17
C VAL A 98 6.66 3.67 13.10
N HIS A 99 7.87 3.88 12.56
CA HIS A 99 9.13 3.63 13.28
C HIS A 99 9.96 4.86 13.59
N THR A 100 9.70 6.01 12.97
CA THR A 100 10.56 7.18 13.14
C THR A 100 9.84 8.34 13.82
N SER A 101 10.57 9.08 14.65
CA SER A 101 10.16 10.39 15.18
C SER A 101 10.08 11.46 14.08
N LYS A 102 10.47 11.13 12.85
CA LYS A 102 10.37 12.02 11.69
C LYS A 102 8.93 12.04 11.20
N ARG A 103 8.29 13.17 11.35
CA ARG A 103 6.89 13.36 10.94
C ARG A 103 6.78 13.25 9.42
N LEU A 104 6.03 12.28 8.92
CA LEU A 104 5.67 12.18 7.51
C LEU A 104 4.90 13.44 7.09
N THR A 105 5.32 14.07 6.01
CA THR A 105 4.64 15.26 5.50
C THR A 105 3.40 14.87 4.69
N ARG A 106 2.45 15.82 4.56
CA ARG A 106 1.30 15.68 3.66
C ARG A 106 1.74 15.33 2.23
N ASP A 107 2.76 16.03 1.70
CA ASP A 107 3.24 15.81 0.33
C ASP A 107 3.75 14.38 0.11
N ASN A 108 4.43 13.79 1.10
CA ASN A 108 4.87 12.40 1.04
C ASN A 108 3.69 11.42 1.05
N ALA A 109 2.62 11.72 1.77
CA ALA A 109 1.41 10.92 1.77
C ALA A 109 0.66 11.04 0.43
N VAL A 110 0.54 12.26 -0.12
CA VAL A 110 -0.02 12.51 -1.47
C VAL A 110 0.79 11.76 -2.53
N LEU A 111 2.12 11.79 -2.44
CA LEU A 111 2.97 11.04 -3.37
C LEU A 111 2.71 9.52 -3.28
N SER A 112 2.58 8.97 -2.06
CA SER A 112 2.25 7.55 -1.89
C SER A 112 0.88 7.21 -2.49
N LEU A 113 -0.10 8.08 -2.29
CA LEU A 113 -1.45 7.91 -2.82
C LEU A 113 -1.48 7.98 -4.35
N ASN A 114 -0.75 8.93 -4.96
CA ASN A 114 -0.62 9.05 -6.41
C ASN A 114 0.05 7.80 -7.02
N ILE A 115 1.12 7.31 -6.40
CA ILE A 115 1.78 6.08 -6.88
C ILE A 115 0.84 4.87 -6.75
N LEU A 116 0.09 4.77 -5.66
CA LEU A 116 -0.91 3.73 -5.48
C LEU A 116 -1.98 3.81 -6.58
N PHE A 117 -2.43 5.01 -6.92
CA PHE A 117 -3.41 5.24 -7.99
C PHE A 117 -2.87 4.77 -9.34
N ASP A 118 -1.64 5.18 -9.71
CA ASP A 118 -1.01 4.74 -10.96
C ASP A 118 -0.86 3.22 -11.02
N PHE A 119 -0.56 2.59 -9.90
CA PHE A 119 -0.48 1.13 -9.81
C PHE A 119 -1.85 0.47 -9.98
N VAL A 120 -2.89 0.99 -9.35
CA VAL A 120 -4.26 0.48 -9.49
C VAL A 120 -4.81 0.72 -10.91
N GLU A 121 -4.49 1.83 -11.54
CA GLU A 121 -4.80 2.07 -12.96
C GLU A 121 -4.12 1.04 -13.86
N TRP A 122 -2.85 0.72 -13.61
CA TRP A 122 -2.14 -0.34 -14.32
C TRP A 122 -2.83 -1.71 -14.09
N VAL A 123 -3.25 -2.00 -12.87
CA VAL A 123 -3.99 -3.23 -12.54
C VAL A 123 -5.31 -3.28 -13.31
N ASP A 124 -6.07 -2.19 -13.32
CA ASP A 124 -7.35 -2.12 -14.04
C ASP A 124 -7.16 -2.26 -15.56
N TYR A 125 -6.08 -1.70 -16.09
CA TYR A 125 -5.70 -1.87 -17.50
C TYR A 125 -5.36 -3.32 -17.86
N CYS A 126 -4.58 -4.01 -17.02
CA CYS A 126 -4.11 -5.36 -17.31
C CYS A 126 -5.14 -6.46 -17.00
N TYR A 127 -5.95 -6.28 -15.97
CA TYR A 127 -6.80 -7.34 -15.41
C TYR A 127 -8.29 -6.96 -15.33
N GLY A 128 -8.62 -5.68 -15.49
CA GLY A 128 -9.99 -5.18 -15.42
C GLY A 128 -10.81 -5.54 -16.68
N ARG A 129 -12.12 -5.65 -16.51
CA ARG A 129 -13.03 -5.96 -17.63
C ARG A 129 -13.39 -4.73 -18.45
N ASP A 130 -13.66 -3.61 -17.81
CA ASP A 130 -14.15 -2.38 -18.44
C ASP A 130 -13.23 -1.22 -18.05
N TYR A 131 -12.01 -1.28 -18.58
CA TYR A 131 -11.01 -0.24 -18.29
C TYR A 131 -11.41 1.09 -18.91
N VAL A 132 -11.30 2.13 -18.12
CA VAL A 132 -11.40 3.52 -18.55
C VAL A 132 -10.18 4.24 -17.98
N GLU A 133 -9.42 4.91 -18.84
CA GLU A 133 -8.25 5.68 -18.42
C GLU A 133 -8.62 6.82 -17.47
N ARG A 134 -7.91 6.95 -16.37
CA ARG A 134 -8.10 7.98 -15.34
C ARG A 134 -6.76 8.59 -14.98
N VAL A 135 -6.81 9.81 -14.48
CA VAL A 135 -5.64 10.55 -14.00
C VAL A 135 -5.90 10.96 -12.56
N PHE A 136 -4.87 10.79 -11.72
CA PHE A 136 -4.93 11.25 -10.33
C PHE A 136 -5.09 12.78 -10.28
N ASP A 137 -6.03 13.24 -9.50
CA ASP A 137 -6.29 14.66 -9.26
C ASP A 137 -6.27 14.93 -7.76
N GLU A 138 -5.24 15.63 -7.28
CA GLU A 138 -5.09 15.97 -5.87
C GLU A 138 -6.28 16.77 -5.32
N LYS A 139 -6.98 17.54 -6.17
CA LYS A 139 -8.16 18.31 -5.78
C LYS A 139 -9.37 17.45 -5.42
N LYS A 140 -9.36 16.16 -5.79
CA LYS A 140 -10.40 15.20 -5.44
C LYS A 140 -10.21 14.57 -4.06
N ILE A 141 -9.07 14.79 -3.42
CA ILE A 141 -8.84 14.35 -2.05
C ILE A 141 -9.85 15.09 -1.15
N PRO A 142 -10.64 14.37 -0.35
CA PRO A 142 -11.64 15.00 0.51
C PRO A 142 -10.99 15.79 1.65
N ASP A 143 -11.62 16.89 2.04
CA ASP A 143 -11.23 17.65 3.23
C ASP A 143 -11.29 16.77 4.49
N ALA A 144 -10.55 17.18 5.52
CA ALA A 144 -10.56 16.48 6.80
C ALA A 144 -11.99 16.39 7.37
N THR A 145 -12.47 15.17 7.58
CA THR A 145 -13.79 14.92 8.16
C THR A 145 -13.69 14.53 9.63
N THR A 146 -14.69 14.92 10.41
CA THR A 146 -14.74 14.72 11.88
C THR A 146 -15.05 13.25 12.27
N ASP A 147 -15.55 12.44 11.33
CA ASP A 147 -16.05 11.08 11.59
C ASP A 147 -14.98 9.96 11.46
N MET A 148 -13.72 10.31 11.71
CA MET A 148 -12.57 9.44 11.45
C MET A 148 -12.24 8.42 12.55
N ASN A 149 -12.97 8.41 13.66
CA ASN A 149 -12.58 7.58 14.81
C ASN A 149 -12.61 6.07 14.53
N VAL A 150 -13.52 5.60 13.70
CA VAL A 150 -13.65 4.15 13.39
C VAL A 150 -12.48 3.71 12.51
N VAL A 151 -12.19 4.45 11.44
CA VAL A 151 -11.09 4.15 10.51
C VAL A 151 -9.74 4.24 11.22
N GLN A 152 -9.54 5.23 12.11
CA GLN A 152 -8.32 5.35 12.89
C GLN A 152 -8.09 4.17 13.83
N GLU A 153 -9.13 3.61 14.43
CA GLU A 153 -8.99 2.46 15.33
C GLU A 153 -8.59 1.18 14.59
N GLU A 154 -9.17 0.93 13.41
CA GLU A 154 -8.79 -0.19 12.55
C GLU A 154 -7.32 -0.10 12.11
N TYR A 155 -6.87 1.08 11.69
CA TYR A 155 -5.47 1.27 11.29
C TYR A 155 -4.48 1.28 12.45
N ARG A 156 -4.89 1.59 13.69
CA ARG A 156 -4.05 1.42 14.89
C ARG A 156 -3.60 -0.02 15.06
N GLN A 157 -4.47 -0.98 14.79
CA GLN A 157 -4.09 -2.40 14.85
C GLN A 157 -3.08 -2.74 13.75
N VAL A 158 -3.28 -2.25 12.53
CA VAL A 158 -2.32 -2.42 11.43
C VAL A 158 -0.95 -1.82 11.78
N ILE A 159 -0.92 -0.64 12.42
CA ILE A 159 0.31 -0.01 12.90
C ILE A 159 1.01 -0.91 13.92
N LYS A 160 0.29 -1.43 14.91
CA LYS A 160 0.86 -2.34 15.93
C LYS A 160 1.44 -3.60 15.30
N ASP A 161 0.76 -4.18 14.32
CA ASP A 161 1.22 -5.39 13.63
C ASP A 161 2.48 -5.11 12.78
N VAL A 162 2.54 -3.96 12.11
CA VAL A 162 3.73 -3.52 11.35
C VAL A 162 4.90 -3.29 12.32
N GLN A 163 4.69 -2.61 13.46
CA GLN A 163 5.72 -2.40 14.49
C GLN A 163 6.26 -3.74 15.01
N LYS A 164 5.39 -4.65 15.42
CA LYS A 164 5.76 -5.96 15.93
C LYS A 164 6.59 -6.78 14.93
N ASN A 165 6.23 -6.72 13.64
CA ASN A 165 6.96 -7.43 12.60
C ASN A 165 8.34 -6.81 12.35
N ALA A 166 8.45 -5.48 12.40
CA ALA A 166 9.73 -4.81 12.23
C ALA A 166 10.67 -5.06 13.42
N ASP A 167 10.17 -4.99 14.66
CA ASP A 167 10.95 -5.32 15.86
C ASP A 167 11.48 -6.76 15.81
N LYS A 168 10.67 -7.69 15.28
CA LYS A 168 11.10 -9.07 15.07
C LYS A 168 12.24 -9.18 14.07
N ILE A 169 12.16 -8.47 12.94
CA ILE A 169 13.21 -8.46 11.90
C ILE A 169 14.50 -7.84 12.45
N VAL A 170 14.41 -6.74 13.21
CA VAL A 170 15.57 -6.11 13.86
C VAL A 170 16.24 -7.10 14.80
N ASN A 171 15.49 -7.71 15.71
CA ASN A 171 16.01 -8.69 16.66
C ASN A 171 16.63 -9.93 15.98
N GLU A 172 16.08 -10.39 14.88
CA GLU A 172 16.65 -11.50 14.11
C GLU A 172 17.96 -11.11 13.45
N LYS A 173 18.05 -9.88 12.90
CA LYS A 173 19.28 -9.36 12.31
C LYS A 173 20.37 -9.09 13.36
N ASP A 174 20.03 -8.57 14.51
CA ASP A 174 20.97 -8.35 15.61
C ASP A 174 21.58 -9.67 16.09
N LYS A 175 20.78 -10.71 16.24
CA LYS A 175 21.27 -12.07 16.58
C LYS A 175 22.18 -12.66 15.49
N GLU A 176 21.88 -12.38 14.23
CA GLU A 176 22.72 -12.84 13.11
C GLU A 176 24.06 -12.09 13.09
N ILE A 177 24.04 -10.77 13.35
CA ILE A 177 25.28 -9.97 13.49
C ILE A 177 26.12 -10.47 14.66
N GLU A 178 25.52 -10.75 15.81
CA GLU A 178 26.25 -11.32 16.97
C GLU A 178 26.88 -12.68 16.64
N ARG A 179 26.18 -13.54 15.88
CA ARG A 179 26.74 -14.82 15.43
C ARG A 179 27.91 -14.67 14.44
N LEU A 180 27.87 -13.63 13.60
CA LEU A 180 28.94 -13.38 12.63
C LEU A 180 30.16 -12.71 13.25
N LEU A 181 30.00 -12.05 14.40
CA LEU A 181 31.08 -11.39 15.13
C LEU A 181 31.75 -12.29 16.19
N ALA A 182 31.15 -13.42 16.51
CA ALA A 182 31.69 -14.41 17.46
C ALA A 182 32.59 -15.43 16.77
#